data_e5524f0ad292908043286c910d9773ad
#
_entry.id   e5524f0ad292908043286c910d9773ad
#
_cell.length_a   1.000
_cell.length_b   1.000
_cell.length_c   1.000
_cell.angle_alpha   90.00
_cell.angle_beta   90.00
_cell.angle_gamma   90.00
#
_symmetry.space_group_name_H-M   'P 1'
#
loop_
_entity.id
_entity.type
_entity.pdbx_description
1 polymer ?
#
loop_
_entity_poly.entity_id
_entity_poly.type
_entity_poly.pdbx_seq_one_letter_code
_entity_poly.pdbx_strand_id
1 'polypeptide(L)'
;ILICDEPTTALDVTIQAQILDLLRKLQSKYGLTIIYITHDLGVVANVADRIAVMYAGDIVEIGTCDEVFYDPKHPYTWALLSSLPQLGVKGEDLYAIKGTPPNLFNKVRGDAFAPRNPNALKIDFEHRPPYFEVSPTHKARTWLLDPRAPKVDPPAIIQNIRNIKRGGID
;
A
#
# COMPACT_ATOMS: atom_id res chain seq x y z
N ILE A 1 7.04 -22.25 -4.55
CA ILE A 1 6.90 -20.92 -3.94
C ILE A 1 8.26 -20.50 -3.38
N LEU A 2 8.69 -19.28 -3.69
CA LEU A 2 9.89 -18.66 -3.14
C LEU A 2 9.48 -17.46 -2.28
N ILE A 3 9.97 -17.38 -1.05
CA ILE A 3 9.73 -16.24 -0.15
C ILE A 3 11.03 -15.44 -0.08
N CYS A 4 10.96 -14.17 -0.41
CA CYS A 4 12.07 -13.22 -0.38
C CYS A 4 11.76 -12.15 0.66
N ASP A 5 12.41 -12.24 1.82
CA ASP A 5 12.27 -11.28 2.92
C ASP A 5 13.38 -10.24 2.82
N GLU A 6 13.01 -8.99 2.51
CA GLU A 6 13.90 -7.85 2.30
C GLU A 6 15.10 -8.16 1.37
N PRO A 7 14.89 -8.76 0.16
CA PRO A 7 15.98 -9.33 -0.64
C PRO A 7 16.95 -8.29 -1.19
N THR A 8 16.63 -7.01 -1.12
CA THR A 8 17.44 -5.91 -1.66
C THR A 8 17.90 -4.91 -0.59
N THR A 9 17.58 -5.16 0.67
CA THR A 9 17.97 -4.28 1.78
C THR A 9 19.49 -4.20 1.91
N ALA A 10 20.01 -3.00 2.14
CA ALA A 10 21.43 -2.66 2.25
C ALA A 10 22.28 -2.92 0.98
N LEU A 11 21.66 -3.11 -0.18
CA LEU A 11 22.35 -3.21 -1.47
C LEU A 11 22.33 -1.86 -2.20
N ASP A 12 23.40 -1.59 -2.96
CA ASP A 12 23.39 -0.47 -3.90
C ASP A 12 22.39 -0.72 -5.06
N VAL A 13 21.97 0.36 -5.71
CA VAL A 13 20.91 0.34 -6.74
C VAL A 13 21.25 -0.62 -7.89
N THR A 14 22.54 -0.75 -8.24
CA THR A 14 22.99 -1.61 -9.34
C THR A 14 22.84 -3.09 -8.97
N ILE A 15 23.29 -3.47 -7.79
CA ILE A 15 23.15 -4.85 -7.28
C ILE A 15 21.69 -5.18 -7.04
N GLN A 16 20.90 -4.25 -6.50
CA GLN A 16 19.46 -4.40 -6.35
C GLN A 16 18.77 -4.77 -7.67
N ALA A 17 19.06 -4.02 -8.75
CA ALA A 17 18.51 -4.30 -10.08
C ALA A 17 18.92 -5.70 -10.60
N GLN A 18 20.18 -6.12 -10.38
CA GLN A 18 20.66 -7.44 -10.78
C GLN A 18 19.96 -8.58 -10.02
N ILE A 19 19.72 -8.42 -8.71
CA ILE A 19 18.99 -9.41 -7.91
C ILE A 19 17.56 -9.54 -8.38
N LEU A 20 16.86 -8.42 -8.64
CA LEU A 20 15.49 -8.45 -9.14
C LEU A 20 15.39 -9.11 -10.52
N ASP A 21 16.34 -8.83 -11.42
CA ASP A 21 16.42 -9.49 -12.73
C ASP A 21 16.69 -11.01 -12.60
N LEU A 22 17.59 -11.40 -11.69
CA LEU A 22 17.83 -12.81 -11.40
C LEU A 22 16.57 -13.52 -10.90
N LEU A 23 15.83 -12.90 -9.96
CA LEU A 23 14.60 -13.47 -9.42
C LEU A 23 13.51 -13.62 -10.51
N ARG A 24 13.37 -12.64 -11.43
CA ARG A 24 12.48 -12.73 -12.59
C ARG A 24 12.88 -13.88 -13.54
N LYS A 25 14.18 -14.05 -13.80
CA LYS A 25 14.70 -15.16 -14.63
C LYS A 25 14.40 -16.51 -13.99
N LEU A 26 14.59 -16.63 -12.67
CA LEU A 26 14.27 -17.85 -11.93
C LEU A 26 12.76 -18.12 -11.95
N GLN A 27 11.93 -17.10 -11.74
CA GLN A 27 10.48 -17.20 -11.83
C GLN A 27 10.04 -17.76 -13.18
N SER A 28 10.51 -17.16 -14.29
CA SER A 28 10.17 -17.60 -15.65
C SER A 28 10.68 -19.01 -15.94
N LYS A 29 11.94 -19.32 -15.54
CA LYS A 29 12.55 -20.61 -15.85
C LYS A 29 11.91 -21.79 -15.13
N TYR A 30 11.47 -21.57 -13.87
CA TYR A 30 10.97 -22.64 -13.00
C TYR A 30 9.46 -22.53 -12.71
N GLY A 31 8.75 -21.56 -13.28
CA GLY A 31 7.32 -21.35 -13.03
C GLY A 31 7.03 -21.02 -11.55
N LEU A 32 7.89 -20.24 -10.91
CA LEU A 32 7.79 -19.96 -9.47
C LEU A 32 6.74 -18.89 -9.19
N THR A 33 6.00 -19.09 -8.09
CA THR A 33 5.31 -17.99 -7.40
C THR A 33 6.29 -17.38 -6.40
N ILE A 34 6.50 -16.07 -6.47
CA ILE A 34 7.41 -15.36 -5.55
C ILE A 34 6.58 -14.46 -4.62
N ILE A 35 6.87 -14.54 -3.32
CA ILE A 35 6.34 -13.61 -2.32
C ILE A 35 7.48 -12.69 -1.90
N TYR A 36 7.37 -11.41 -2.25
CA TYR A 36 8.31 -10.39 -1.79
C TYR A 36 7.78 -9.73 -0.53
N ILE A 37 8.59 -9.67 0.51
CA ILE A 37 8.34 -8.89 1.72
C ILE A 37 9.33 -7.72 1.67
N THR A 38 8.83 -6.49 1.55
CA THR A 38 9.68 -5.30 1.43
C THR A 38 8.90 -4.04 1.82
N HIS A 39 9.64 -3.02 2.23
CA HIS A 39 9.11 -1.67 2.44
C HIS A 39 9.40 -0.73 1.26
N ASP A 40 10.13 -1.20 0.24
CA ASP A 40 10.47 -0.41 -0.94
C ASP A 40 9.36 -0.48 -2.00
N LEU A 41 8.54 0.56 -2.07
CA LEU A 41 7.46 0.67 -3.04
C LEU A 41 7.96 0.74 -4.48
N GLY A 42 9.18 1.23 -4.73
CA GLY A 42 9.81 1.23 -6.04
C GLY A 42 10.10 -0.18 -6.53
N VAL A 43 10.58 -1.05 -5.65
CA VAL A 43 10.74 -2.48 -5.95
C VAL A 43 9.40 -3.11 -6.25
N VAL A 44 8.40 -2.90 -5.36
CA VAL A 44 7.06 -3.47 -5.52
C VAL A 44 6.44 -3.09 -6.86
N ALA A 45 6.49 -1.81 -7.24
CA ALA A 45 5.96 -1.33 -8.52
C ALA A 45 6.54 -2.02 -9.75
N ASN A 46 7.79 -2.50 -9.65
CA ASN A 46 8.50 -3.12 -10.76
C ASN A 46 8.31 -4.63 -10.85
N VAL A 47 8.03 -5.32 -9.74
CA VAL A 47 8.06 -6.80 -9.71
C VAL A 47 6.73 -7.45 -9.36
N ALA A 48 5.80 -6.72 -8.74
CA ALA A 48 4.60 -7.33 -8.20
C ALA A 48 3.43 -7.34 -9.19
N ASP A 49 2.79 -8.49 -9.36
CA ASP A 49 1.49 -8.59 -10.03
C ASP A 49 0.37 -8.18 -9.08
N ARG A 50 0.52 -8.52 -7.79
CA ARG A 50 -0.44 -8.23 -6.72
C ARG A 50 0.27 -7.70 -5.49
N ILE A 51 -0.42 -6.85 -4.76
CA ILE A 51 0.10 -6.19 -3.55
C ILE A 51 -0.84 -6.47 -2.39
N ALA A 52 -0.25 -6.80 -1.25
CA ALA A 52 -0.92 -6.82 0.05
C ALA A 52 -0.24 -5.79 0.95
N VAL A 53 -0.93 -4.70 1.26
CA VAL A 53 -0.44 -3.68 2.18
C VAL A 53 -0.71 -4.14 3.60
N MET A 54 0.34 -4.17 4.42
CA MET A 54 0.26 -4.64 5.80
C MET A 54 0.51 -3.49 6.78
N TYR A 55 -0.29 -3.41 7.84
CA TYR A 55 -0.10 -2.49 8.95
C TYR A 55 -0.39 -3.19 10.27
N ALA A 56 0.53 -3.07 11.23
CA ALA A 56 0.39 -3.63 12.58
C ALA A 56 -0.02 -5.13 12.60
N GLY A 57 0.57 -5.93 11.70
CA GLY A 57 0.30 -7.36 11.60
C GLY A 57 -0.94 -7.75 10.79
N ASP A 58 -1.69 -6.78 10.26
CA ASP A 58 -2.90 -6.99 9.47
C ASP A 58 -2.72 -6.57 8.01
N ILE A 59 -3.29 -7.36 7.09
CA ILE A 59 -3.45 -6.91 5.71
C ILE A 59 -4.62 -5.94 5.69
N VAL A 60 -4.33 -4.67 5.39
CA VAL A 60 -5.31 -3.58 5.36
C VAL A 60 -5.88 -3.33 3.97
N GLU A 61 -5.11 -3.64 2.93
CA GLU A 61 -5.54 -3.54 1.54
C GLU A 61 -4.85 -4.62 0.70
N ILE A 62 -5.55 -5.19 -0.28
CA ILE A 62 -5.02 -6.17 -1.22
C ILE A 62 -5.66 -5.98 -2.59
N GLY A 63 -4.84 -5.98 -3.65
CA GLY A 63 -5.32 -5.82 -5.02
C GLY A 63 -4.24 -6.17 -6.04
N THR A 64 -4.51 -5.93 -7.31
CA THR A 64 -3.46 -5.90 -8.33
C THR A 64 -2.52 -4.71 -8.07
N CYS A 65 -1.32 -4.76 -8.63
CA CYS A 65 -0.37 -3.64 -8.54
C CYS A 65 -1.04 -2.32 -8.98
N ASP A 66 -1.73 -2.36 -10.10
CA ASP A 66 -2.46 -1.22 -10.65
C ASP A 66 -3.55 -0.66 -9.72
N GLU A 67 -4.35 -1.55 -9.10
CA GLU A 67 -5.43 -1.12 -8.21
C GLU A 67 -4.87 -0.41 -6.97
N VAL A 68 -3.83 -0.99 -6.36
CA VAL A 68 -3.25 -0.44 -5.13
C VAL A 68 -2.45 0.84 -5.39
N PHE A 69 -1.73 0.96 -6.52
CA PHE A 69 -0.96 2.16 -6.83
C PHE A 69 -1.82 3.31 -7.36
N TYR A 70 -2.78 3.03 -8.25
CA TYR A 70 -3.52 4.07 -8.95
C TYR A 70 -4.91 4.34 -8.37
N ASP A 71 -5.49 3.41 -7.61
CA ASP A 71 -6.80 3.58 -6.98
C ASP A 71 -6.88 3.02 -5.55
N PRO A 72 -5.88 3.37 -4.69
CA PRO A 72 -5.85 2.89 -3.30
C PRO A 72 -7.09 3.33 -2.54
N LYS A 73 -7.51 2.51 -1.58
CA LYS A 73 -8.73 2.74 -0.78
C LYS A 73 -8.45 2.95 0.70
N HIS A 74 -7.40 2.32 1.22
CA HIS A 74 -7.10 2.43 2.64
C HIS A 74 -6.29 3.71 2.94
N PRO A 75 -6.65 4.49 3.98
CA PRO A 75 -5.93 5.72 4.33
C PRO A 75 -4.43 5.52 4.62
N TYR A 76 -4.03 4.35 5.13
CA TYR A 76 -2.61 4.03 5.29
C TYR A 76 -1.89 3.89 3.94
N THR A 77 -2.52 3.27 2.95
CA THR A 77 -1.96 3.18 1.58
C THR A 77 -1.84 4.56 0.95
N TRP A 78 -2.82 5.44 1.17
CA TRP A 78 -2.72 6.84 0.73
C TRP A 78 -1.50 7.53 1.33
N ALA A 79 -1.30 7.34 2.64
CA ALA A 79 -0.18 7.93 3.35
C ALA A 79 1.19 7.39 2.88
N LEU A 80 1.29 6.07 2.65
CA LEU A 80 2.48 5.44 2.10
C LEU A 80 2.84 6.00 0.71
N LEU A 81 1.88 6.03 -0.21
CA LEU A 81 2.11 6.55 -1.57
C LEU A 81 2.41 8.06 -1.54
N SER A 82 1.75 8.82 -0.67
CA SER A 82 2.00 10.25 -0.53
C SER A 82 3.37 10.59 0.08
N SER A 83 4.03 9.63 0.70
CA SER A 83 5.40 9.80 1.23
C SER A 83 6.50 9.53 0.20
N LEU A 84 6.14 9.08 -1.02
CA LEU A 84 7.10 8.81 -2.09
C LEU A 84 7.61 10.12 -2.71
N PRO A 85 8.94 10.38 -2.70
CA PRO A 85 9.49 11.60 -3.29
C PRO A 85 9.17 11.77 -4.78
N GLN A 86 9.07 10.64 -5.51
CA GLN A 86 8.80 10.62 -6.95
C GLN A 86 7.37 11.09 -7.30
N LEU A 87 6.45 11.00 -6.35
CA LEU A 87 5.05 11.40 -6.51
C LEU A 87 4.78 12.77 -5.92
N GLY A 88 5.72 13.33 -5.16
CA GLY A 88 5.63 14.65 -4.55
C GLY A 88 5.62 15.77 -5.58
N VAL A 89 4.88 16.85 -5.30
CA VAL A 89 4.95 18.09 -6.08
C VAL A 89 6.21 18.83 -5.67
N LYS A 90 6.99 19.28 -6.66
CA LYS A 90 8.25 19.99 -6.41
C LYS A 90 7.97 21.28 -5.63
N GLY A 91 8.48 21.36 -4.40
CA GLY A 91 8.31 22.51 -3.51
C GLY A 91 7.26 22.33 -2.41
N GLU A 92 6.56 21.20 -2.36
CA GLU A 92 5.70 20.84 -1.23
C GLU A 92 6.42 19.87 -0.28
N ASP A 93 6.12 19.99 1.00
CA ASP A 93 6.62 19.04 2.01
C ASP A 93 6.03 17.64 1.77
N LEU A 94 6.87 16.62 1.87
CA LEU A 94 6.42 15.24 1.78
C LEU A 94 5.44 14.92 2.92
N TYR A 95 4.38 14.21 2.59
CA TYR A 95 3.41 13.79 3.58
C TYR A 95 4.06 12.84 4.60
N ALA A 96 4.13 13.28 5.84
CA ALA A 96 4.60 12.46 6.96
C ALA A 96 3.41 11.90 7.75
N ILE A 97 3.37 10.59 7.93
CA ILE A 97 2.36 9.94 8.76
C ILE A 97 2.60 10.33 10.23
N LYS A 98 1.73 11.14 10.79
CA LYS A 98 1.83 11.62 12.18
C LYS A 98 1.65 10.48 13.19
N GLY A 99 2.24 10.66 14.39
CA GLY A 99 2.12 9.71 15.49
C GLY A 99 2.99 8.45 15.34
N THR A 100 2.95 7.60 16.35
CA THR A 100 3.71 6.33 16.41
C THR A 100 2.82 5.13 16.08
N PRO A 101 3.36 4.06 15.48
CA PRO A 101 2.64 2.79 15.33
C PRO A 101 2.15 2.26 16.69
N PRO A 102 1.04 1.51 16.72
CA PRO A 102 0.53 0.96 17.97
C PRO A 102 1.51 -0.03 18.58
N ASN A 103 1.53 -0.09 19.90
CA ASN A 103 2.25 -1.13 20.62
C ASN A 103 1.47 -2.45 20.48
N LEU A 104 2.04 -3.42 19.75
CA LEU A 104 1.40 -4.71 19.47
C LEU A 104 1.35 -5.66 20.67
N PHE A 105 2.04 -5.35 21.79
CA PHE A 105 1.87 -6.12 23.03
C PHE A 105 0.49 -5.90 23.65
N ASN A 106 -0.18 -4.81 23.33
CA ASN A 106 -1.53 -4.53 23.77
C ASN A 106 -2.53 -4.93 22.70
N LYS A 107 -3.65 -5.53 23.11
CA LYS A 107 -4.74 -5.83 22.18
C LYS A 107 -5.29 -4.53 21.61
N VAL A 108 -5.06 -4.29 20.33
CA VAL A 108 -5.63 -3.16 19.62
C VAL A 108 -7.14 -3.37 19.49
N ARG A 109 -7.93 -2.42 19.99
CA ARG A 109 -9.37 -2.32 19.73
C ARG A 109 -9.58 -1.57 18.41
N GLY A 110 -10.52 -2.04 17.59
CA GLY A 110 -10.84 -1.35 16.35
C GLY A 110 -9.75 -1.46 15.26
N ASP A 111 -9.64 -0.42 14.48
CA ASP A 111 -8.61 -0.29 13.43
C ASP A 111 -7.28 0.20 14.04
N ALA A 112 -6.22 -0.55 13.81
CA ALA A 112 -4.88 -0.21 14.29
C ALA A 112 -4.35 1.13 13.74
N PHE A 113 -4.83 1.55 12.58
CA PHE A 113 -4.44 2.81 11.96
C PHE A 113 -5.27 4.01 12.43
N ALA A 114 -6.42 3.81 13.07
CA ALA A 114 -7.34 4.87 13.49
C ALA A 114 -6.65 6.05 14.22
N PRO A 115 -5.74 5.85 15.20
CA PRO A 115 -5.08 6.95 15.88
C PRO A 115 -4.21 7.84 14.99
N ARG A 116 -3.84 7.36 13.80
CA ARG A 116 -2.97 8.03 12.83
C ARG A 116 -3.72 8.45 11.56
N ASN A 117 -4.99 8.05 11.45
CA ASN A 117 -5.85 8.36 10.32
C ASN A 117 -6.58 9.70 10.55
N PRO A 118 -6.27 10.76 9.77
CA PRO A 118 -6.97 12.05 9.92
C PRO A 118 -8.47 11.97 9.60
N ASN A 119 -8.90 10.92 8.91
CA ASN A 119 -10.28 10.68 8.52
C ASN A 119 -10.93 9.57 9.35
N ALA A 120 -10.37 9.23 10.53
CA ALA A 120 -10.91 8.18 11.38
C ALA A 120 -12.33 8.53 11.85
N LEU A 121 -13.22 7.56 11.77
CA LEU A 121 -14.56 7.62 12.29
C LEU A 121 -14.56 7.08 13.73
N LYS A 122 -15.60 7.41 14.54
CA LYS A 122 -15.72 6.87 15.90
C LYS A 122 -15.68 5.34 15.93
N ILE A 123 -16.32 4.72 14.95
CA ILE A 123 -16.37 3.26 14.83
C ILE A 123 -14.98 2.63 14.62
N ASP A 124 -14.03 3.35 13.99
CA ASP A 124 -12.66 2.86 13.79
C ASP A 124 -11.96 2.57 15.12
N PHE A 125 -12.29 3.28 16.20
CA PHE A 125 -11.69 3.07 17.52
C PHE A 125 -12.34 1.93 18.32
N GLU A 126 -13.52 1.48 17.92
CA GLU A 126 -14.31 0.50 18.64
C GLU A 126 -14.36 -0.86 17.94
N HIS A 127 -14.48 -0.84 16.61
CA HIS A 127 -14.69 -2.03 15.79
C HIS A 127 -13.74 -2.08 14.61
N ARG A 128 -13.09 -3.24 14.47
CA ARG A 128 -12.21 -3.52 13.34
C ARG A 128 -13.02 -3.55 12.04
N PRO A 129 -12.62 -2.81 10.97
CA PRO A 129 -13.32 -2.84 9.70
C PRO A 129 -13.31 -4.24 9.09
N PRO A 130 -14.40 -4.72 8.49
CA PRO A 130 -14.37 -5.89 7.63
C PRO A 130 -13.63 -5.58 6.33
N TYR A 131 -13.36 -6.60 5.50
CA TYR A 131 -12.97 -6.35 4.13
C TYR A 131 -14.18 -5.90 3.32
N PHE A 132 -14.06 -4.72 2.73
CA PHE A 132 -14.98 -4.25 1.69
C PHE A 132 -14.41 -4.61 0.32
N GLU A 133 -15.23 -5.24 -0.52
CA GLU A 133 -14.86 -5.57 -1.90
C GLU A 133 -15.06 -4.33 -2.77
N VAL A 134 -13.97 -3.88 -3.41
CA VAL A 134 -13.96 -2.76 -4.35
C VAL A 134 -14.09 -3.28 -5.78
N SER A 135 -13.41 -4.40 -6.06
CA SER A 135 -13.49 -5.17 -7.30
C SER A 135 -13.30 -6.65 -6.97
N PRO A 136 -13.43 -7.56 -7.94
CA PRO A 136 -13.15 -8.99 -7.73
C PRO A 136 -11.73 -9.29 -7.21
N THR A 137 -10.78 -8.39 -7.47
CA THR A 137 -9.36 -8.54 -7.10
C THR A 137 -8.92 -7.58 -6.01
N HIS A 138 -9.71 -6.52 -5.72
CA HIS A 138 -9.36 -5.44 -4.80
C HIS A 138 -10.27 -5.41 -3.57
N LYS A 139 -9.66 -5.49 -2.39
CA LYS A 139 -10.35 -5.41 -1.09
C LYS A 139 -9.58 -4.50 -0.14
N ALA A 140 -10.30 -3.73 0.67
CA ALA A 140 -9.69 -2.89 1.70
C ALA A 140 -10.47 -2.95 3.01
N ARG A 141 -9.76 -2.79 4.13
CA ARG A 141 -10.31 -2.81 5.49
C ARG A 141 -10.39 -1.39 6.04
N THR A 142 -11.40 -0.65 5.63
CA THR A 142 -11.65 0.70 6.14
C THR A 142 -13.15 0.98 6.18
N TRP A 143 -13.63 1.53 7.27
CA TRP A 143 -15.04 1.96 7.40
C TRP A 143 -15.41 3.10 6.44
N LEU A 144 -14.43 3.78 5.84
CA LEU A 144 -14.70 4.79 4.80
C LEU A 144 -15.35 4.21 3.53
N LEU A 145 -15.32 2.88 3.35
CA LEU A 145 -16.00 2.19 2.26
C LEU A 145 -17.42 1.73 2.61
N ASP A 146 -17.85 1.87 3.87
CA ASP A 146 -19.24 1.60 4.23
C ASP A 146 -20.16 2.62 3.53
N PRO A 147 -21.27 2.20 2.90
CA PRO A 147 -22.19 3.12 2.21
C PRO A 147 -22.75 4.25 3.08
N ARG A 148 -22.74 4.08 4.40
CA ARG A 148 -23.20 5.07 5.38
C ARG A 148 -22.11 6.05 5.82
N ALA A 149 -20.85 5.76 5.46
CA ALA A 149 -19.74 6.63 5.83
C ALA A 149 -19.78 7.97 5.07
N PRO A 150 -19.26 9.05 5.66
CA PRO A 150 -19.08 10.28 4.93
C PRO A 150 -18.12 10.07 3.75
N LYS A 151 -18.41 10.69 2.62
CA LYS A 151 -17.48 10.68 1.48
C LYS A 151 -16.21 11.44 1.86
N VAL A 152 -15.08 10.77 1.74
CA VAL A 152 -13.76 11.34 1.97
C VAL A 152 -12.97 11.21 0.68
N ASP A 153 -12.50 12.34 0.16
CA ASP A 153 -11.62 12.35 -0.99
C ASP A 153 -10.19 11.98 -0.56
N PRO A 154 -9.51 11.13 -1.33
CA PRO A 154 -8.11 10.85 -1.09
C PRO A 154 -7.27 12.12 -1.25
N PRO A 155 -6.06 12.19 -0.67
CA PRO A 155 -5.13 13.31 -0.83
C PRO A 155 -4.93 13.69 -2.31
N ALA A 156 -4.67 14.98 -2.59
CA ALA A 156 -4.53 15.52 -3.94
C ALA A 156 -3.50 14.73 -4.78
N ILE A 157 -2.40 14.29 -4.16
CA ILE A 157 -1.38 13.48 -4.81
C ILE A 157 -1.95 12.15 -5.35
N ILE A 158 -2.84 11.50 -4.59
CA ILE A 158 -3.50 10.25 -5.02
C ILE A 158 -4.49 10.52 -6.16
N GLN A 159 -5.20 11.66 -6.09
CA GLN A 159 -6.09 12.07 -7.18
C GLN A 159 -5.30 12.33 -8.47
N ASN A 160 -4.12 12.97 -8.38
CA ASN A 160 -3.23 13.21 -9.51
C ASN A 160 -2.72 11.91 -10.14
N ILE A 161 -2.31 10.93 -9.33
CA ILE A 161 -1.87 9.61 -9.82
C ILE A 161 -3.00 8.93 -10.63
N ARG A 162 -4.24 8.98 -10.13
CA ARG A 162 -5.41 8.47 -10.85
C ARG A 162 -5.61 9.14 -12.20
N ASN A 163 -5.41 10.46 -12.26
CA ASN A 163 -5.58 11.23 -13.50
C ASN A 163 -4.48 10.93 -14.52
N ILE A 164 -3.24 10.73 -14.09
CA ILE A 164 -2.12 10.32 -14.95
C ILE A 164 -2.46 9.00 -15.65
N LYS A 165 -2.97 8.01 -14.91
CA LYS A 165 -3.37 6.72 -15.53
C LYS A 165 -4.51 6.89 -16.52
N ARG A 166 -5.47 7.77 -16.27
CA ARG A 166 -6.62 8.01 -17.16
C ARG A 166 -6.26 8.80 -18.41
N GLY A 167 -5.25 9.69 -18.32
CA GLY A 167 -4.78 10.52 -19.44
C GLY A 167 -3.63 9.91 -20.26
N GLY A 168 -3.09 8.78 -19.86
CA GLY A 168 -1.95 8.11 -20.52
C GLY A 168 -2.35 6.97 -21.46
N ILE A 169 -3.59 6.90 -21.92
CA ILE A 169 -4.08 5.99 -22.95
C ILE A 169 -4.57 6.84 -24.13
N ASP A 170 -3.62 7.37 -24.89
CA ASP A 170 -3.75 7.78 -26.28
C ASP A 170 -2.52 7.25 -27.03
#